data_0908ac49a1ed2a10b6c6d69e3bd30a17
#
_entry.id   0908ac49a1ed2a10b6c6d69e3bd30a17
#
_cell.length_a   1.000
_cell.length_b   1.000
_cell.length_c   1.000
_cell.angle_alpha   90.00
_cell.angle_beta   90.00
_cell.angle_gamma   90.00
#
_symmetry.space_group_name_H-M   'P 1'
#
loop_
_entity.id
_entity.type
_entity.pdbx_description
1 polymer ?
#
loop_
_entity_poly.entity_id
_entity_poly.type
_entity_poly.pdbx_seq_one_letter_code
_entity_poly.pdbx_strand_id
1 'polypeptide(L)'
;MESVIRFGGVQKNPLYNCSAHTPEEWAEMNGEKHPISGAFTMAYGTVIMIIYIMCLIVIASKELIHLSCYKIMFLLGVIDLCAIFAGSIISGYFLIEGAVFCTHPSIMYPIGSLAVAAWCASCMTCLILVINRVLDILHPSWGKMSFKGYRTNIILIVPILYGSYFFFFTPTVAFSSKYQAWFFDPFIFNNSDPMLYANVPLTINNFSIVFLTCFLYGFLCIALYLKSRRASSAVGFRSHKSIFIQSTLMCMINVIASVIYMIMQFIPVPEWLIIVAELTWQAGHGAPAIVYISLNRTIRTGVLRLLGLKKKYIIPSNIGSSSNAMITNSKATNLSNTREATDEFQY
;
A
#
# COMPACT_ATOMS: atom_id res chain seq x y z
N MET A 1 3.38 2.10 20.32
CA MET A 1 2.92 1.48 21.62
C MET A 1 4.05 1.37 22.66
N GLU A 2 5.23 1.86 22.32
CA GLU A 2 6.42 1.82 23.18
C GLU A 2 6.17 2.42 24.58
N SER A 3 5.55 3.62 24.66
CA SER A 3 5.26 4.25 25.96
C SER A 3 4.31 3.44 26.84
N VAL A 4 3.35 2.72 26.25
CA VAL A 4 2.43 1.87 27.02
C VAL A 4 3.18 0.67 27.60
N ILE A 5 4.07 0.07 26.83
CA ILE A 5 4.86 -1.10 27.23
C ILE A 5 5.91 -0.70 28.29
N ARG A 6 6.64 0.39 28.05
CA ARG A 6 7.79 0.78 28.87
C ARG A 6 7.40 1.53 30.14
N PHE A 7 6.35 2.38 30.09
CA PHE A 7 5.94 3.23 31.20
C PHE A 7 4.57 2.84 31.80
N GLY A 8 3.89 1.85 31.22
CA GLY A 8 2.57 1.40 31.64
C GLY A 8 1.44 2.38 31.32
N GLY A 9 1.66 3.32 30.38
CA GLY A 9 0.64 4.26 29.89
C GLY A 9 1.25 5.41 29.10
N VAL A 10 0.49 5.97 28.16
CA VAL A 10 0.96 7.05 27.28
C VAL A 10 1.42 8.26 28.09
N GLN A 11 0.56 8.78 28.95
CA GLN A 11 0.83 9.98 29.75
C GLN A 11 1.76 9.76 30.95
N LYS A 12 2.11 8.51 31.27
CA LYS A 12 3.14 8.19 32.26
C LYS A 12 4.55 8.40 31.73
N ASN A 13 4.71 8.46 30.41
CA ASN A 13 5.94 8.88 29.79
C ASN A 13 6.04 10.41 29.84
N PRO A 14 7.10 10.99 30.45
CA PRO A 14 7.26 12.44 30.55
C PRO A 14 7.21 13.16 29.19
N LEU A 15 7.64 12.49 28.12
CA LEU A 15 7.64 13.04 26.75
C LEU A 15 6.23 13.20 26.17
N TYR A 16 5.21 12.56 26.74
CA TYR A 16 3.82 12.58 26.24
C TYR A 16 2.84 13.01 27.32
N ASN A 17 3.31 13.72 28.35
CA ASN A 17 2.49 14.15 29.47
C ASN A 17 1.71 15.43 29.11
N CYS A 18 0.39 15.35 29.19
CA CYS A 18 -0.54 16.43 28.87
C CYS A 18 -1.13 17.12 30.12
N SER A 19 -0.63 16.85 31.33
CA SER A 19 -1.24 17.29 32.59
C SER A 19 -1.17 18.80 32.87
N ALA A 20 -0.45 19.57 32.05
CA ALA A 20 -0.28 21.02 32.23
C ALA A 20 -1.58 21.79 31.96
N HIS A 21 -2.45 21.30 31.07
CA HIS A 21 -3.69 21.95 30.69
C HIS A 21 -4.78 20.90 30.41
N THR A 22 -6.05 21.34 30.41
CA THR A 22 -7.17 20.49 29.99
C THR A 22 -7.14 20.22 28.48
N PRO A 23 -7.80 19.17 27.98
CA PRO A 23 -7.89 18.92 26.54
C PRO A 23 -8.43 20.11 25.73
N GLU A 24 -9.41 20.80 26.30
CA GLU A 24 -10.03 21.99 25.67
C GLU A 24 -9.05 23.16 25.59
N GLU A 25 -8.30 23.43 26.67
CA GLU A 25 -7.25 24.46 26.68
C GLU A 25 -6.13 24.14 25.67
N TRP A 26 -5.71 22.86 25.57
CA TRP A 26 -4.74 22.45 24.56
C TRP A 26 -5.22 22.69 23.14
N ALA A 27 -6.50 22.40 22.85
CA ALA A 27 -7.10 22.66 21.54
C ALA A 27 -7.20 24.15 21.24
N GLU A 28 -7.61 24.98 22.23
CA GLU A 28 -7.78 26.41 22.05
C GLU A 28 -6.43 27.12 21.84
N MET A 29 -5.38 26.73 22.55
CA MET A 29 -4.06 27.35 22.43
C MET A 29 -3.29 26.94 21.17
N ASN A 30 -3.43 25.69 20.72
CA ASN A 30 -2.51 25.09 19.75
C ASN A 30 -3.20 24.42 18.56
N GLY A 31 -4.52 24.27 18.62
CA GLY A 31 -5.33 23.67 17.55
C GLY A 31 -5.87 24.71 16.59
N GLU A 32 -6.13 24.29 15.36
CA GLU A 32 -6.79 25.09 14.33
C GLU A 32 -7.81 24.23 13.57
N LYS A 33 -9.05 24.72 13.43
CA LYS A 33 -10.13 23.99 12.76
C LYS A 33 -10.07 24.16 11.25
N HIS A 34 -9.97 23.07 10.53
CA HIS A 34 -9.98 23.04 9.07
C HIS A 34 -11.12 22.16 8.54
N PRO A 35 -12.41 22.56 8.68
CA PRO A 35 -13.54 21.70 8.37
C PRO A 35 -13.63 21.30 6.88
N ILE A 36 -13.24 22.19 5.98
CA ILE A 36 -13.25 21.92 4.53
C ILE A 36 -12.18 20.91 4.17
N SER A 37 -10.94 21.13 4.62
CA SER A 37 -9.82 20.20 4.41
C SER A 37 -10.10 18.84 5.04
N GLY A 38 -10.63 18.82 6.26
CA GLY A 38 -11.00 17.59 6.96
C GLY A 38 -12.10 16.81 6.25
N ALA A 39 -13.17 17.49 5.81
CA ALA A 39 -14.24 16.84 5.05
C ALA A 39 -13.75 16.26 3.71
N PHE A 40 -12.88 16.99 3.00
CA PHE A 40 -12.26 16.51 1.76
C PHE A 40 -11.41 15.27 2.00
N THR A 41 -10.55 15.29 3.03
CA THR A 41 -9.67 14.18 3.40
C THR A 41 -10.48 12.92 3.79
N MET A 42 -11.56 13.09 4.58
CA MET A 42 -12.46 11.97 4.92
C MET A 42 -13.19 11.42 3.70
N ALA A 43 -13.70 12.29 2.82
CA ALA A 43 -14.37 11.87 1.59
C ALA A 43 -13.41 11.10 0.67
N TYR A 44 -12.19 11.61 0.47
CA TYR A 44 -11.13 10.91 -0.26
C TYR A 44 -10.87 9.52 0.33
N GLY A 45 -10.59 9.45 1.63
CA GLY A 45 -10.31 8.18 2.31
C GLY A 45 -11.46 7.18 2.17
N THR A 46 -12.70 7.62 2.34
CA THR A 46 -13.89 6.78 2.22
C THR A 46 -14.02 6.19 0.81
N VAL A 47 -13.89 7.02 -0.23
CA VAL A 47 -13.97 6.57 -1.63
C VAL A 47 -12.86 5.56 -1.95
N ILE A 48 -11.62 5.86 -1.56
CA ILE A 48 -10.49 4.96 -1.80
C ILE A 48 -10.66 3.64 -1.05
N MET A 49 -11.11 3.65 0.21
CA MET A 49 -11.37 2.43 0.97
C MET A 49 -12.42 1.55 0.30
N ILE A 50 -13.52 2.13 -0.19
CA ILE A 50 -14.56 1.39 -0.92
C ILE A 50 -13.98 0.73 -2.18
N ILE A 51 -13.23 1.47 -2.99
CA ILE A 51 -12.57 0.94 -4.20
C ILE A 51 -11.60 -0.18 -3.82
N TYR A 52 -10.79 0.02 -2.77
CA TYR A 52 -9.81 -0.95 -2.32
C TYR A 52 -10.47 -2.24 -1.84
N ILE A 53 -11.51 -2.16 -1.02
CA ILE A 53 -12.27 -3.32 -0.53
C ILE A 53 -12.82 -4.12 -1.71
N MET A 54 -13.41 -3.47 -2.72
CA MET A 54 -13.89 -4.16 -3.93
C MET A 54 -12.75 -4.88 -4.67
N CYS A 55 -11.58 -4.24 -4.80
CA CYS A 55 -10.40 -4.87 -5.39
C CYS A 55 -9.94 -6.09 -4.57
N LEU A 56 -9.90 -5.99 -3.23
CA LEU A 56 -9.49 -7.07 -2.34
C LEU A 56 -10.45 -8.27 -2.38
N ILE A 57 -11.76 -8.03 -2.47
CA ILE A 57 -12.76 -9.11 -2.65
C ILE A 57 -12.47 -9.89 -3.94
N VAL A 58 -12.13 -9.19 -5.03
CA VAL A 58 -11.77 -9.84 -6.29
C VAL A 58 -10.44 -10.58 -6.17
N ILE A 59 -9.42 -9.99 -5.55
CA ILE A 59 -8.11 -10.62 -5.34
C ILE A 59 -8.22 -11.87 -4.45
N ALA A 60 -9.09 -11.86 -3.44
CA ALA A 60 -9.33 -12.98 -2.54
C ALA A 60 -10.07 -14.15 -3.22
N SER A 61 -10.52 -14.01 -4.48
CA SER A 61 -11.17 -15.10 -5.19
C SER A 61 -10.25 -16.32 -5.31
N LYS A 62 -10.84 -17.53 -5.32
CA LYS A 62 -10.09 -18.79 -5.40
C LYS A 62 -9.18 -18.86 -6.64
N GLU A 63 -9.54 -18.16 -7.71
CA GLU A 63 -8.80 -18.16 -8.97
C GLU A 63 -7.51 -17.33 -8.90
N LEU A 64 -7.49 -16.23 -8.13
CA LEU A 64 -6.37 -15.29 -8.08
C LEU A 64 -5.45 -15.49 -6.88
N ILE A 65 -6.01 -15.80 -5.70
CA ILE A 65 -5.24 -15.87 -4.45
C ILE A 65 -4.18 -16.99 -4.44
N HIS A 66 -4.22 -17.93 -5.38
CA HIS A 66 -3.18 -18.95 -5.55
C HIS A 66 -1.88 -18.39 -6.13
N LEU A 67 -1.95 -17.28 -6.86
CA LEU A 67 -0.80 -16.65 -7.49
C LEU A 67 -0.04 -15.78 -6.47
N SER A 68 1.28 -15.96 -6.39
CA SER A 68 2.15 -15.26 -5.42
C SER A 68 1.95 -13.76 -5.43
N CYS A 69 1.91 -13.17 -6.62
CA CYS A 69 1.70 -11.75 -6.80
C CYS A 69 0.40 -11.25 -6.15
N TYR A 70 -0.72 -11.95 -6.35
CA TYR A 70 -2.01 -11.55 -5.79
C TYR A 70 -2.06 -11.73 -4.27
N LYS A 71 -1.32 -12.70 -3.71
CA LYS A 71 -1.14 -12.81 -2.25
C LYS A 71 -0.40 -11.59 -1.69
N ILE A 72 0.67 -11.15 -2.36
CA ILE A 72 1.44 -9.97 -1.96
C ILE A 72 0.57 -8.70 -2.08
N MET A 73 -0.17 -8.55 -3.21
CA MET A 73 -1.10 -7.45 -3.43
C MET A 73 -2.25 -7.43 -2.42
N PHE A 74 -2.72 -8.60 -1.98
CA PHE A 74 -3.74 -8.70 -0.94
C PHE A 74 -3.24 -8.18 0.41
N LEU A 75 -2.06 -8.63 0.86
CA LEU A 75 -1.46 -8.15 2.09
C LEU A 75 -1.19 -6.64 2.03
N LEU A 76 -0.62 -6.16 0.92
CA LEU A 76 -0.41 -4.72 0.69
C LEU A 76 -1.71 -3.95 0.87
N GLY A 77 -2.79 -4.42 0.26
CA GLY A 77 -4.09 -3.75 0.35
C GLY A 77 -4.69 -3.73 1.76
N VAL A 78 -4.49 -4.78 2.55
CA VAL A 78 -4.92 -4.77 3.97
C VAL A 78 -4.12 -3.75 4.77
N ILE A 79 -2.81 -3.67 4.56
CA ILE A 79 -1.93 -2.68 5.20
C ILE A 79 -2.34 -1.25 4.79
N ASP A 80 -2.57 -1.03 3.50
CA ASP A 80 -2.96 0.28 2.97
C ASP A 80 -4.33 0.74 3.50
N LEU A 81 -5.29 -0.18 3.69
CA LEU A 81 -6.57 0.16 4.33
C LEU A 81 -6.37 0.68 5.77
N CYS A 82 -5.46 0.08 6.55
CA CYS A 82 -5.12 0.57 7.88
C CYS A 82 -4.47 1.97 7.83
N ALA A 83 -3.57 2.20 6.85
CA ALA A 83 -2.94 3.48 6.66
C ALA A 83 -3.93 4.57 6.23
N ILE A 84 -4.84 4.27 5.29
CA ILE A 84 -5.87 5.21 4.82
C ILE A 84 -6.85 5.53 5.96
N PHE A 85 -7.23 4.54 6.77
CA PHE A 85 -8.05 4.77 7.95
C PHE A 85 -7.40 5.77 8.91
N ALA A 86 -6.13 5.56 9.28
CA ALA A 86 -5.39 6.47 10.15
C ALA A 86 -5.16 7.85 9.50
N GLY A 87 -4.62 7.87 8.28
CA GLY A 87 -4.15 9.09 7.63
C GLY A 87 -5.24 9.89 6.90
N SER A 88 -6.41 9.31 6.63
CA SER A 88 -7.47 10.06 5.96
C SER A 88 -8.74 10.17 6.81
N ILE A 89 -9.26 9.07 7.36
CA ILE A 89 -10.52 9.13 8.12
C ILE A 89 -10.27 9.83 9.47
N ILE A 90 -9.29 9.34 10.24
CA ILE A 90 -9.00 9.89 11.57
C ILE A 90 -8.35 11.27 11.46
N SER A 91 -7.42 11.48 10.53
CA SER A 91 -6.83 12.81 10.31
C SER A 91 -7.88 13.84 9.88
N GLY A 92 -8.83 13.46 9.02
CA GLY A 92 -9.91 14.34 8.61
C GLY A 92 -10.83 14.73 9.77
N TYR A 93 -11.15 13.76 10.66
CA TYR A 93 -11.89 14.04 11.89
C TYR A 93 -11.13 15.03 12.80
N PHE A 94 -9.83 14.82 13.03
CA PHE A 94 -9.00 15.72 13.83
C PHE A 94 -8.85 17.12 13.21
N LEU A 95 -8.86 17.23 11.88
CA LEU A 95 -8.88 18.54 11.20
C LEU A 95 -10.17 19.31 11.44
N ILE A 96 -11.32 18.63 11.42
CA ILE A 96 -12.63 19.26 11.68
C ILE A 96 -12.72 19.75 13.13
N GLU A 97 -12.23 18.93 14.05
CA GLU A 97 -12.27 19.22 15.49
C GLU A 97 -11.25 20.29 15.90
N GLY A 98 -10.15 20.43 15.16
CA GLY A 98 -9.02 21.29 15.54
C GLY A 98 -8.11 20.61 16.57
N ALA A 99 -7.98 19.28 16.50
CA ALA A 99 -7.32 18.49 17.52
C ALA A 99 -5.80 18.60 17.47
N VAL A 100 -5.17 18.56 18.64
CA VAL A 100 -3.74 18.36 18.86
C VAL A 100 -3.53 17.13 19.73
N PHE A 101 -2.29 16.68 19.90
CA PHE A 101 -2.00 15.43 20.62
C PHE A 101 -2.74 15.34 21.97
N CYS A 102 -2.69 16.40 22.78
CA CYS A 102 -3.25 16.42 24.12
C CYS A 102 -4.79 16.52 24.20
N THR A 103 -5.48 16.71 23.07
CA THR A 103 -6.95 16.58 23.05
C THR A 103 -7.39 15.12 23.16
N HIS A 104 -6.70 14.20 22.49
CA HIS A 104 -7.04 12.78 22.45
C HIS A 104 -5.81 11.85 22.55
N PRO A 105 -4.97 11.95 23.58
CA PRO A 105 -3.69 11.22 23.63
C PRO A 105 -3.85 9.70 23.59
N SER A 106 -4.91 9.18 24.19
CA SER A 106 -5.22 7.73 24.23
C SER A 106 -5.64 7.16 22.87
N ILE A 107 -6.12 8.00 21.95
CA ILE A 107 -6.51 7.62 20.58
C ILE A 107 -5.38 7.95 19.61
N MET A 108 -4.80 9.15 19.70
CA MET A 108 -3.76 9.59 18.77
C MET A 108 -2.50 8.72 18.83
N TYR A 109 -2.09 8.33 20.05
CA TYR A 109 -0.88 7.53 20.23
C TYR A 109 -0.94 6.16 19.52
N PRO A 110 -1.97 5.31 19.71
CA PRO A 110 -2.06 4.04 18.97
C PRO A 110 -2.31 4.23 17.47
N ILE A 111 -3.08 5.23 17.06
CA ILE A 111 -3.32 5.52 15.64
C ILE A 111 -2.04 5.98 14.94
N GLY A 112 -1.25 6.86 15.57
CA GLY A 112 0.05 7.26 15.05
C GLY A 112 1.03 6.08 14.96
N SER A 113 1.04 5.19 15.99
CA SER A 113 1.83 3.95 15.93
C SER A 113 1.38 3.05 14.78
N LEU A 114 0.08 2.95 14.51
CA LEU A 114 -0.47 2.19 13.38
C LEU A 114 -0.05 2.81 12.04
N ALA A 115 -0.07 4.13 11.91
CA ALA A 115 0.35 4.83 10.69
C ALA A 115 1.82 4.55 10.35
N VAL A 116 2.73 4.65 11.34
CA VAL A 116 4.17 4.33 11.17
C VAL A 116 4.37 2.85 10.82
N ALA A 117 3.68 1.95 11.51
CA ALA A 117 3.75 0.51 11.26
C ALA A 117 3.25 0.14 9.86
N ALA A 118 2.11 0.70 9.44
CA ALA A 118 1.53 0.47 8.12
C ALA A 118 2.46 0.99 7.01
N TRP A 119 3.07 2.18 7.19
CA TRP A 119 4.06 2.70 6.26
C TRP A 119 5.24 1.74 6.07
N CYS A 120 5.88 1.30 7.15
CA CYS A 120 7.03 0.41 7.09
C CYS A 120 6.68 -0.97 6.52
N ALA A 121 5.53 -1.53 6.91
CA ALA A 121 5.04 -2.80 6.38
C ALA A 121 4.70 -2.70 4.88
N SER A 122 4.08 -1.60 4.44
CA SER A 122 3.78 -1.33 3.03
C SER A 122 5.07 -1.23 2.21
N CYS A 123 6.07 -0.48 2.68
CA CYS A 123 7.38 -0.37 2.06
C CYS A 123 8.05 -1.74 1.87
N MET A 124 8.09 -2.57 2.91
CA MET A 124 8.65 -3.92 2.84
C MET A 124 7.86 -4.82 1.89
N THR A 125 6.53 -4.72 1.89
CA THR A 125 5.66 -5.50 1.00
C THR A 125 5.86 -5.10 -0.46
N CYS A 126 6.04 -3.80 -0.74
CA CYS A 126 6.38 -3.30 -2.07
C CYS A 126 7.73 -3.84 -2.57
N LEU A 127 8.76 -3.88 -1.73
CA LEU A 127 10.05 -4.48 -2.08
C LEU A 127 9.90 -5.96 -2.42
N ILE A 128 9.14 -6.73 -1.62
CA ILE A 128 8.86 -8.14 -1.90
C ILE A 128 8.11 -8.29 -3.23
N LEU A 129 7.16 -7.41 -3.53
CA LEU A 129 6.43 -7.42 -4.80
C LEU A 129 7.37 -7.19 -5.98
N VAL A 130 8.29 -6.23 -5.89
CA VAL A 130 9.29 -5.96 -6.94
C VAL A 130 10.22 -7.15 -7.13
N ILE A 131 10.73 -7.73 -6.04
CA ILE A 131 11.60 -8.93 -6.09
C ILE A 131 10.85 -10.10 -6.74
N ASN A 132 9.59 -10.34 -6.37
CA ASN A 132 8.76 -11.36 -7.02
C ASN A 132 8.68 -11.11 -8.53
N ARG A 133 8.46 -9.87 -8.98
CA ARG A 133 8.40 -9.51 -10.41
C ARG A 133 9.73 -9.66 -11.13
N VAL A 134 10.82 -9.23 -10.50
CA VAL A 134 12.17 -9.41 -11.05
C VAL A 134 12.45 -10.88 -11.31
N LEU A 135 12.18 -11.74 -10.31
CA LEU A 135 12.41 -13.18 -10.43
C LEU A 135 11.50 -13.83 -11.48
N ASP A 136 10.23 -13.46 -11.55
CA ASP A 136 9.29 -13.99 -12.56
C ASP A 136 9.73 -13.66 -13.99
N ILE A 137 10.35 -12.49 -14.19
CA ILE A 137 10.79 -12.04 -15.52
C ILE A 137 12.16 -12.64 -15.90
N LEU A 138 13.13 -12.64 -14.98
CA LEU A 138 14.52 -12.99 -15.29
C LEU A 138 14.81 -14.48 -15.09
N HIS A 139 14.32 -15.02 -13.99
CA HIS A 139 14.58 -16.40 -13.56
C HIS A 139 13.30 -17.08 -13.09
N PRO A 140 12.38 -17.45 -14.01
CA PRO A 140 11.10 -18.06 -13.66
C PRO A 140 11.23 -19.32 -12.79
N SER A 141 12.30 -20.09 -12.93
CA SER A 141 12.60 -21.24 -12.08
C SER A 141 12.85 -20.83 -10.63
N TRP A 142 13.63 -19.77 -10.39
CA TRP A 142 13.89 -19.23 -9.06
C TRP A 142 12.67 -18.55 -8.47
N GLY A 143 11.90 -17.83 -9.31
CA GLY A 143 10.60 -17.27 -8.90
C GLY A 143 9.66 -18.35 -8.38
N LYS A 144 9.49 -19.44 -9.14
CA LYS A 144 8.71 -20.61 -8.71
C LYS A 144 9.29 -21.28 -7.45
N MET A 145 10.61 -21.40 -7.34
CA MET A 145 11.25 -21.98 -6.18
C MET A 145 11.00 -21.15 -4.91
N SER A 146 11.10 -19.82 -4.98
CA SER A 146 10.96 -18.91 -3.84
C SER A 146 9.52 -18.62 -3.46
N PHE A 147 8.63 -18.42 -4.45
CA PHE A 147 7.27 -17.90 -4.24
C PHE A 147 6.14 -18.90 -4.50
N LYS A 148 6.40 -20.19 -4.75
CA LYS A 148 5.34 -21.17 -5.01
C LYS A 148 4.62 -21.61 -3.73
N GLY A 149 3.29 -21.55 -3.76
CA GLY A 149 2.42 -22.15 -2.75
C GLY A 149 2.54 -21.49 -1.37
N TYR A 150 2.86 -22.26 -0.33
CA TYR A 150 2.99 -21.81 1.06
C TYR A 150 4.23 -20.93 1.32
N ARG A 151 5.26 -21.03 0.48
CA ARG A 151 6.50 -20.24 0.63
C ARG A 151 6.22 -18.75 0.56
N THR A 152 5.31 -18.31 -0.31
CA THR A 152 4.84 -16.93 -0.33
C THR A 152 4.26 -16.51 1.02
N ASN A 153 3.45 -17.35 1.66
CA ASN A 153 2.85 -17.03 2.96
C ASN A 153 3.91 -16.84 4.05
N ILE A 154 4.98 -17.65 4.02
CA ILE A 154 6.13 -17.49 4.94
C ILE A 154 6.83 -16.15 4.69
N ILE A 155 7.10 -15.81 3.44
CA ILE A 155 7.73 -14.53 3.09
C ILE A 155 6.87 -13.35 3.55
N LEU A 156 5.54 -13.47 3.47
CA LEU A 156 4.61 -12.42 3.90
C LEU A 156 4.52 -12.23 5.42
N ILE A 157 5.09 -13.12 6.22
CA ILE A 157 5.27 -12.90 7.66
C ILE A 157 6.29 -11.78 7.92
N VAL A 158 7.29 -11.63 7.04
CA VAL A 158 8.37 -10.62 7.21
C VAL A 158 7.82 -9.19 7.32
N PRO A 159 7.00 -8.67 6.38
CA PRO A 159 6.45 -7.33 6.51
C PRO A 159 5.51 -7.17 7.70
N ILE A 160 4.80 -8.22 8.12
CA ILE A 160 3.94 -8.20 9.31
C ILE A 160 4.80 -8.04 10.57
N LEU A 161 5.84 -8.83 10.73
CA LEU A 161 6.78 -8.71 11.87
C LEU A 161 7.52 -7.37 11.85
N TYR A 162 7.91 -6.89 10.67
CA TYR A 162 8.57 -5.61 10.50
C TYR A 162 7.66 -4.44 10.92
N GLY A 163 6.41 -4.41 10.44
CA GLY A 163 5.42 -3.43 10.88
C GLY A 163 5.12 -3.54 12.38
N SER A 164 5.02 -4.76 12.93
CA SER A 164 4.81 -4.97 14.37
C SER A 164 5.96 -4.40 15.20
N TYR A 165 7.20 -4.53 14.75
CA TYR A 165 8.34 -3.89 15.40
C TYR A 165 8.14 -2.37 15.52
N PHE A 166 7.76 -1.70 14.42
CA PHE A 166 7.49 -0.26 14.44
C PHE A 166 6.29 0.09 15.32
N PHE A 167 5.25 -0.71 15.32
CA PHE A 167 4.07 -0.49 16.16
C PHE A 167 4.39 -0.52 17.65
N PHE A 168 5.15 -1.52 18.10
CA PHE A 168 5.35 -1.77 19.53
C PHE A 168 6.59 -1.11 20.12
N PHE A 169 7.66 -0.91 19.35
CA PHE A 169 9.00 -0.63 19.89
C PHE A 169 9.65 0.67 19.38
N THR A 170 8.92 1.47 18.58
CA THR A 170 9.47 2.76 18.10
C THR A 170 8.60 3.94 18.52
N PRO A 171 9.17 5.16 18.56
CA PRO A 171 8.40 6.39 18.76
C PRO A 171 7.28 6.53 17.75
N THR A 172 6.13 7.05 18.22
CA THR A 172 4.94 7.27 17.41
C THR A 172 4.92 8.67 16.82
N VAL A 173 4.00 8.91 15.87
CA VAL A 173 3.64 10.25 15.41
C VAL A 173 2.36 10.72 16.10
N ALA A 174 2.25 12.03 16.33
CA ALA A 174 1.11 12.73 16.89
C ALA A 174 0.56 13.73 15.88
N PHE A 175 -0.75 13.89 15.83
CA PHE A 175 -1.40 14.79 14.88
C PHE A 175 -1.42 16.23 15.39
N SER A 176 -1.17 17.18 14.51
CA SER A 176 -1.37 18.62 14.74
C SER A 176 -2.30 19.20 13.68
N SER A 177 -3.47 19.65 14.10
CA SER A 177 -4.43 20.30 13.20
C SER A 177 -3.90 21.61 12.62
N LYS A 178 -3.11 22.38 13.37
CA LYS A 178 -2.48 23.61 12.92
C LYS A 178 -1.63 23.40 11.65
N TYR A 179 -0.81 22.33 11.64
CA TYR A 179 0.06 22.01 10.50
C TYR A 179 -0.57 20.96 9.56
N GLN A 180 -1.76 20.47 9.87
CA GLN A 180 -2.53 19.49 9.10
C GLN A 180 -1.76 18.19 8.78
N ALA A 181 -0.89 17.76 9.72
CA ALA A 181 -0.01 16.60 9.52
C ALA A 181 0.38 15.91 10.83
N TRP A 182 1.02 14.75 10.69
CA TRP A 182 1.56 13.95 11.78
C TRP A 182 3.05 14.22 12.01
N PHE A 183 3.45 14.44 13.26
CA PHE A 183 4.83 14.74 13.67
C PHE A 183 5.27 13.80 14.79
N PHE A 184 6.57 13.55 14.88
CA PHE A 184 7.11 12.79 16.01
C PHE A 184 7.06 13.58 17.32
N ASP A 185 7.26 14.88 17.25
CA ASP A 185 7.11 15.77 18.40
C ASP A 185 5.63 16.12 18.62
N PRO A 186 5.01 15.66 19.72
CA PRO A 186 3.61 15.99 20.04
C PRO A 186 3.42 17.45 20.43
N PHE A 187 4.51 18.17 20.75
CA PHE A 187 4.53 19.58 21.18
C PHE A 187 5.30 20.46 20.20
N ILE A 188 5.23 20.17 18.91
CA ILE A 188 5.96 20.87 17.84
C ILE A 188 5.79 22.40 17.86
N PHE A 189 4.74 22.90 18.51
CA PHE A 189 4.46 24.32 18.72
C PHE A 189 5.27 24.96 19.86
N ASN A 190 5.99 24.19 20.69
CA ASN A 190 6.67 24.64 21.90
C ASN A 190 8.19 24.74 21.79
N ASN A 191 8.78 24.73 20.58
CA ASN A 191 10.23 24.72 20.35
C ASN A 191 10.98 23.64 21.18
N SER A 192 10.39 22.46 21.34
CA SER A 192 11.03 21.31 21.96
C SER A 192 12.20 20.80 21.09
N ASP A 193 13.14 20.09 21.71
CA ASP A 193 14.25 19.47 20.96
C ASP A 193 13.70 18.29 20.11
N PRO A 194 13.69 18.40 18.76
CA PRO A 194 13.17 17.34 17.89
C PRO A 194 13.91 16.01 18.04
N MET A 195 15.15 16.01 18.54
CA MET A 195 15.95 14.80 18.72
C MET A 195 15.41 13.90 19.82
N LEU A 196 14.67 14.44 20.79
CA LEU A 196 14.03 13.66 21.86
C LEU A 196 12.96 12.69 21.32
N TYR A 197 12.35 13.02 20.19
CA TYR A 197 11.27 12.27 19.56
C TYR A 197 11.72 11.55 18.29
N ALA A 198 13.00 11.62 17.92
CA ALA A 198 13.49 11.08 16.67
C ALA A 198 13.28 9.57 16.56
N ASN A 199 12.67 9.13 15.47
CA ASN A 199 12.53 7.71 15.12
C ASN A 199 13.63 7.30 14.13
N VAL A 200 14.83 7.03 14.67
CA VAL A 200 16.00 6.62 13.88
C VAL A 200 15.73 5.37 13.02
N PRO A 201 15.06 4.31 13.52
CA PRO A 201 14.68 3.18 12.69
C PRO A 201 13.84 3.56 11.46
N LEU A 202 12.92 4.51 11.58
CA LEU A 202 12.12 4.98 10.44
C LEU A 202 12.97 5.77 9.43
N THR A 203 13.89 6.57 9.91
CA THR A 203 14.85 7.27 9.03
C THR A 203 15.65 6.27 8.21
N ILE A 204 16.20 5.23 8.84
CA ILE A 204 16.91 4.14 8.16
C ILE A 204 15.99 3.42 7.16
N ASN A 205 14.74 3.14 7.54
CA ASN A 205 13.75 2.57 6.63
C ASN A 205 13.59 3.42 5.36
N ASN A 206 13.37 4.73 5.51
CA ASN A 206 13.12 5.63 4.38
C ASN A 206 14.33 5.70 3.43
N PHE A 207 15.55 5.83 3.95
CA PHE A 207 16.78 5.75 3.14
C PHE A 207 16.90 4.41 2.41
N SER A 208 16.68 3.30 3.12
CA SER A 208 16.78 1.96 2.55
C SER A 208 15.76 1.74 1.44
N ILE A 209 14.51 2.21 1.63
CA ILE A 209 13.43 2.09 0.63
C ILE A 209 13.79 2.85 -0.64
N VAL A 210 14.26 4.10 -0.53
CA VAL A 210 14.65 4.90 -1.70
C VAL A 210 15.77 4.17 -2.45
N PHE A 211 16.83 3.78 -1.75
CA PHE A 211 17.99 3.13 -2.37
C PHE A 211 17.61 1.79 -3.02
N LEU A 212 16.98 0.88 -2.27
CA LEU A 212 16.65 -0.45 -2.76
C LEU A 212 15.61 -0.40 -3.89
N THR A 213 14.63 0.49 -3.78
CA THR A 213 13.60 0.64 -4.83
C THR A 213 14.24 1.15 -6.13
N CYS A 214 15.04 2.21 -6.07
CA CYS A 214 15.73 2.74 -7.25
C CYS A 214 16.66 1.69 -7.88
N PHE A 215 17.41 0.95 -7.06
CA PHE A 215 18.30 -0.12 -7.53
C PHE A 215 17.53 -1.24 -8.24
N LEU A 216 16.49 -1.79 -7.58
CA LEU A 216 15.69 -2.88 -8.15
C LEU A 216 14.95 -2.47 -9.42
N TYR A 217 14.41 -1.24 -9.47
CA TYR A 217 13.75 -0.76 -10.69
C TYR A 217 14.74 -0.46 -11.81
N GLY A 218 15.90 0.11 -11.53
CA GLY A 218 16.99 0.26 -12.51
C GLY A 218 17.37 -1.10 -13.10
N PHE A 219 17.56 -2.09 -12.23
CA PHE A 219 17.87 -3.46 -12.65
C PHE A 219 16.75 -4.08 -13.50
N LEU A 220 15.49 -3.91 -13.09
CA LEU A 220 14.33 -4.41 -13.82
C LEU A 220 14.18 -3.74 -15.20
N CYS A 221 14.42 -2.43 -15.31
CA CYS A 221 14.41 -1.71 -16.59
C CYS A 221 15.46 -2.26 -17.55
N ILE A 222 16.70 -2.45 -17.08
CA ILE A 222 17.79 -3.02 -17.88
C ILE A 222 17.42 -4.44 -18.34
N ALA A 223 16.91 -5.26 -17.44
CA ALA A 223 16.50 -6.62 -17.72
C ALA A 223 15.40 -6.71 -18.78
N LEU A 224 14.37 -5.88 -18.67
CA LEU A 224 13.29 -5.79 -19.66
C LEU A 224 13.80 -5.29 -21.01
N TYR A 225 14.69 -4.29 -21.03
CA TYR A 225 15.31 -3.79 -22.25
C TYR A 225 16.10 -4.89 -22.98
N LEU A 226 16.95 -5.62 -22.26
CA LEU A 226 17.72 -6.73 -22.83
C LEU A 226 16.81 -7.87 -23.33
N LYS A 227 15.75 -8.20 -22.59
CA LYS A 227 14.78 -9.22 -22.99
C LYS A 227 13.97 -8.78 -24.21
N SER A 228 13.59 -7.51 -24.31
CA SER A 228 12.83 -6.98 -25.45
C SER A 228 13.61 -7.03 -26.76
N ARG A 229 14.93 -6.83 -26.68
CA ARG A 229 15.81 -6.98 -27.87
C ARG A 229 15.94 -8.41 -28.39
N ARG A 230 15.68 -9.41 -27.49
CA ARG A 230 15.80 -10.84 -27.85
C ARG A 230 14.46 -11.48 -28.23
N ALA A 231 13.33 -10.82 -27.94
CA ALA A 231 12.01 -11.40 -28.15
C ALA A 231 11.48 -11.19 -29.55
N SER A 232 11.17 -12.29 -30.26
CA SER A 232 10.57 -12.29 -31.59
C SER A 232 9.04 -12.15 -31.61
N SER A 233 8.36 -12.15 -30.44
CA SER A 233 6.90 -12.11 -30.35
C SER A 233 6.37 -10.92 -29.55
N ALA A 234 5.44 -10.18 -30.16
CA ALA A 234 4.85 -8.96 -29.59
C ALA A 234 3.84 -9.23 -28.43
N VAL A 235 3.29 -10.43 -28.33
CA VAL A 235 2.19 -10.75 -27.38
C VAL A 235 2.69 -10.86 -25.94
N GLY A 236 3.78 -11.58 -25.69
CA GLY A 236 4.36 -11.71 -24.35
C GLY A 236 4.87 -10.37 -23.79
N PHE A 237 5.35 -9.48 -24.66
CA PHE A 237 5.84 -8.16 -24.28
C PHE A 237 4.74 -7.23 -23.75
N ARG A 238 3.50 -7.29 -24.28
CA ARG A 238 2.38 -6.44 -23.83
C ARG A 238 1.94 -6.76 -22.39
N SER A 239 1.89 -8.04 -22.02
CA SER A 239 1.49 -8.45 -20.66
C SER A 239 2.53 -7.99 -19.63
N HIS A 240 3.82 -8.23 -19.88
CA HIS A 240 4.91 -7.78 -19.01
C HIS A 240 4.96 -6.25 -18.87
N LYS A 241 4.67 -5.50 -19.94
CA LYS A 241 4.63 -4.04 -19.93
C LYS A 241 3.56 -3.49 -18.99
N SER A 242 2.34 -4.05 -19.00
CA SER A 242 1.26 -3.59 -18.11
C SER A 242 1.62 -3.80 -16.64
N ILE A 243 2.13 -4.97 -16.28
CA ILE A 243 2.53 -5.29 -14.91
C ILE A 243 3.70 -4.40 -14.45
N PHE A 244 4.66 -4.15 -15.33
CA PHE A 244 5.78 -3.24 -15.06
C PHE A 244 5.29 -1.84 -14.74
N ILE A 245 4.41 -1.27 -15.58
CA ILE A 245 3.85 0.09 -15.35
C ILE A 245 3.12 0.15 -14.01
N GLN A 246 2.29 -0.85 -13.67
CA GLN A 246 1.57 -0.88 -12.39
C GLN A 246 2.53 -0.83 -11.21
N SER A 247 3.54 -1.71 -11.20
CA SER A 247 4.51 -1.77 -10.11
C SER A 247 5.34 -0.48 -10.02
N THR A 248 5.76 0.07 -11.16
CA THR A 248 6.54 1.32 -11.22
C THR A 248 5.75 2.48 -10.63
N LEU A 249 4.48 2.66 -11.01
CA LEU A 249 3.66 3.75 -10.49
C LEU A 249 3.49 3.68 -8.98
N MET A 250 3.20 2.48 -8.42
CA MET A 250 3.06 2.30 -6.98
C MET A 250 4.35 2.65 -6.22
N CYS A 251 5.49 2.17 -6.70
CA CYS A 251 6.75 2.41 -6.00
C CYS A 251 7.28 3.83 -6.17
N MET A 252 7.06 4.48 -7.32
CA MET A 252 7.48 5.87 -7.53
C MET A 252 6.82 6.83 -6.54
N ILE A 253 5.53 6.64 -6.24
CA ILE A 253 4.83 7.47 -5.25
C ILE A 253 5.43 7.28 -3.86
N ASN A 254 5.74 6.03 -3.47
CA ASN A 254 6.40 5.75 -2.19
C ASN A 254 7.82 6.35 -2.12
N VAL A 255 8.58 6.32 -3.22
CA VAL A 255 9.91 6.98 -3.29
C VAL A 255 9.76 8.49 -3.12
N ILE A 256 8.80 9.12 -3.81
CA ILE A 256 8.55 10.56 -3.68
C ILE A 256 8.20 10.93 -2.23
N ALA A 257 7.26 10.21 -1.61
CA ALA A 257 6.92 10.41 -0.22
C ALA A 257 8.15 10.25 0.70
N SER A 258 8.92 9.17 0.55
CA SER A 258 10.12 8.94 1.35
C SER A 258 11.14 10.05 1.22
N VAL A 259 11.36 10.57 0.01
CA VAL A 259 12.31 11.68 -0.25
C VAL A 259 11.83 12.96 0.43
N ILE A 260 10.54 13.31 0.31
CA ILE A 260 9.99 14.52 0.96
C ILE A 260 10.14 14.40 2.48
N TYR A 261 9.76 13.28 3.09
CA TYR A 261 9.90 13.07 4.53
C TYR A 261 11.36 13.06 4.99
N MET A 262 12.30 12.55 4.19
CA MET A 262 13.74 12.67 4.50
C MET A 262 14.20 14.13 4.49
N ILE A 263 13.81 14.91 3.49
CA ILE A 263 14.17 16.35 3.44
C ILE A 263 13.64 17.07 4.68
N MET A 264 12.40 16.82 5.07
CA MET A 264 11.77 17.43 6.25
C MET A 264 12.47 17.13 7.57
N GLN A 265 13.21 16.02 7.66
CA GLN A 265 13.95 15.65 8.87
C GLN A 265 15.24 16.47 9.07
N PHE A 266 15.81 17.02 7.98
CA PHE A 266 17.12 17.68 8.03
C PHE A 266 17.06 19.17 7.75
N ILE A 267 15.97 19.65 7.11
CA ILE A 267 15.85 21.04 6.66
C ILE A 267 14.48 21.57 7.08
N PRO A 268 14.41 22.76 7.71
CA PRO A 268 13.15 23.43 7.94
C PRO A 268 12.43 23.70 6.62
N VAL A 269 11.17 23.33 6.53
CA VAL A 269 10.38 23.43 5.31
C VAL A 269 9.18 24.35 5.50
N PRO A 270 8.68 25.00 4.45
CA PRO A 270 7.47 25.80 4.52
C PRO A 270 6.22 24.92 4.74
N GLU A 271 5.19 25.47 5.37
CA GLU A 271 3.96 24.74 5.73
C GLU A 271 3.27 24.05 4.55
N TRP A 272 3.26 24.67 3.37
CA TRP A 272 2.69 24.04 2.17
C TRP A 272 3.37 22.73 1.80
N LEU A 273 4.69 22.58 2.05
CA LEU A 273 5.41 21.33 1.76
C LEU A 273 5.05 20.24 2.77
N ILE A 274 4.73 20.60 4.01
CA ILE A 274 4.23 19.67 5.02
C ILE A 274 2.88 19.09 4.55
N ILE A 275 1.97 19.94 4.07
CA ILE A 275 0.67 19.50 3.53
C ILE A 275 0.87 18.61 2.30
N VAL A 276 1.78 18.97 1.40
CA VAL A 276 2.13 18.14 0.22
C VAL A 276 2.70 16.78 0.64
N ALA A 277 3.55 16.75 1.67
CA ALA A 277 4.08 15.50 2.21
C ALA A 277 2.95 14.58 2.71
N GLU A 278 2.02 15.12 3.49
CA GLU A 278 0.86 14.39 4.02
C GLU A 278 -0.03 13.86 2.89
N LEU A 279 -0.37 14.71 1.91
CA LEU A 279 -1.16 14.30 0.75
C LEU A 279 -0.44 13.24 -0.09
N THR A 280 0.88 13.34 -0.25
CA THR A 280 1.68 12.35 -0.99
C THR A 280 1.72 11.02 -0.26
N TRP A 281 1.80 11.03 1.08
CA TRP A 281 1.73 9.83 1.90
C TRP A 281 0.36 9.15 1.77
N GLN A 282 -0.74 9.89 1.89
CA GLN A 282 -2.10 9.40 1.69
C GLN A 282 -2.29 8.84 0.27
N ALA A 283 -1.80 9.55 -0.74
CA ALA A 283 -1.82 9.10 -2.14
C ALA A 283 -1.01 7.81 -2.34
N GLY A 284 0.12 7.66 -1.65
CA GLY A 284 0.96 6.45 -1.69
C GLY A 284 0.18 5.20 -1.31
N HIS A 285 -0.62 5.27 -0.26
CA HIS A 285 -1.48 4.18 0.19
C HIS A 285 -2.77 4.03 -0.64
N GLY A 286 -3.27 5.11 -1.24
CA GLY A 286 -4.47 5.06 -2.09
C GLY A 286 -4.20 4.66 -3.54
N ALA A 287 -3.02 4.97 -4.06
CA ALA A 287 -2.68 4.74 -5.47
C ALA A 287 -2.79 3.28 -5.92
N PRO A 288 -2.41 2.25 -5.13
CA PRO A 288 -2.56 0.87 -5.55
C PRO A 288 -4.02 0.51 -5.91
N ALA A 289 -5.02 1.01 -5.18
CA ALA A 289 -6.43 0.76 -5.50
C ALA A 289 -6.80 1.31 -6.87
N ILE A 290 -6.37 2.56 -7.17
CA ILE A 290 -6.61 3.22 -8.46
C ILE A 290 -5.88 2.49 -9.58
N VAL A 291 -4.63 2.09 -9.35
CA VAL A 291 -3.81 1.35 -10.31
C VAL A 291 -4.44 -0.02 -10.61
N TYR A 292 -4.96 -0.72 -9.60
CA TYR A 292 -5.62 -2.01 -9.78
C TYR A 292 -6.87 -1.88 -10.66
N ILE A 293 -7.74 -0.92 -10.38
CA ILE A 293 -8.98 -0.79 -11.15
C ILE A 293 -8.76 -0.21 -12.57
N SER A 294 -7.74 0.64 -12.74
CA SER A 294 -7.46 1.28 -14.04
C SER A 294 -6.59 0.43 -14.96
N LEU A 295 -5.52 -0.16 -14.44
CA LEU A 295 -4.51 -0.84 -15.25
C LEU A 295 -4.58 -2.38 -15.20
N ASN A 296 -5.13 -2.97 -14.12
CA ASN A 296 -5.24 -4.42 -14.02
C ASN A 296 -6.58 -4.90 -14.60
N ARG A 297 -6.53 -5.43 -15.84
CA ARG A 297 -7.74 -5.91 -16.55
C ARG A 297 -8.50 -6.98 -15.76
N THR A 298 -7.80 -7.87 -15.10
CA THR A 298 -8.41 -8.97 -14.34
C THR A 298 -9.19 -8.44 -13.14
N ILE A 299 -8.56 -7.59 -12.32
CA ILE A 299 -9.22 -6.98 -11.16
C ILE A 299 -10.36 -6.09 -11.61
N ARG A 300 -10.14 -5.20 -12.60
CA ARG A 300 -11.20 -4.34 -13.16
C ARG A 300 -12.41 -5.14 -13.63
N THR A 301 -12.18 -6.21 -14.39
CA THR A 301 -13.28 -7.05 -14.87
C THR A 301 -14.00 -7.76 -13.71
N GLY A 302 -13.26 -8.19 -12.69
CA GLY A 302 -13.83 -8.77 -11.46
C GLY A 302 -14.71 -7.77 -10.70
N VAL A 303 -14.23 -6.54 -10.51
CA VAL A 303 -15.00 -5.47 -9.86
C VAL A 303 -16.26 -5.11 -10.65
N LEU A 304 -16.17 -4.99 -11.99
CA LEU A 304 -17.34 -4.74 -12.82
C LEU A 304 -18.38 -5.88 -12.75
N ARG A 305 -17.93 -7.13 -12.58
CA ARG A 305 -18.83 -8.28 -12.33
C ARG A 305 -19.44 -8.23 -10.93
N LEU A 306 -18.67 -7.85 -9.92
CA LEU A 306 -19.16 -7.67 -8.55
C LEU A 306 -20.28 -6.62 -8.49
N LEU A 307 -20.15 -5.54 -9.27
CA LEU A 307 -21.14 -4.48 -9.39
C LEU A 307 -22.31 -4.80 -10.33
N GLY A 308 -22.36 -6.01 -10.93
CA GLY A 308 -23.41 -6.40 -11.88
C GLY A 308 -23.30 -5.73 -13.26
N LEU A 309 -22.26 -4.92 -13.51
CA LEU A 309 -22.06 -4.19 -14.77
C LEU A 309 -21.51 -5.04 -15.93
N LYS A 310 -21.06 -6.27 -15.64
CA LYS A 310 -20.63 -7.27 -16.62
C LYS A 310 -21.27 -8.61 -16.32
N LYS A 311 -21.86 -9.26 -17.34
CA LYS A 311 -22.43 -10.62 -17.21
C LYS A 311 -21.30 -11.63 -16.89
N LYS A 312 -21.60 -12.56 -15.98
CA LYS A 312 -20.78 -13.75 -15.76
C LYS A 312 -20.82 -14.58 -17.04
N TYR A 313 -19.69 -14.78 -17.71
CA TYR A 313 -19.60 -15.80 -18.76
C TYR A 313 -19.71 -17.14 -18.05
N ILE A 314 -20.86 -17.77 -18.14
CA ILE A 314 -21.02 -19.19 -17.80
C ILE A 314 -20.38 -19.93 -18.97
N ILE A 315 -19.20 -20.49 -18.77
CA ILE A 315 -18.67 -21.51 -19.68
C ILE A 315 -19.69 -22.63 -19.63
N PRO A 316 -20.36 -23.01 -20.75
CA PRO A 316 -21.28 -24.13 -20.73
C PRO A 316 -20.47 -25.36 -20.36
N SER A 317 -20.79 -25.99 -19.26
CA SER A 317 -20.27 -27.31 -18.89
C SER A 317 -20.98 -28.36 -19.76
N ASN A 318 -20.67 -28.41 -21.05
CA ASN A 318 -21.03 -29.50 -21.94
C ASN A 318 -19.81 -30.39 -22.13
N ILE A 319 -19.56 -31.24 -21.17
CA ILE A 319 -18.99 -32.56 -21.40
C ILE A 319 -19.92 -33.55 -20.67
N GLY A 320 -21.09 -33.74 -21.26
CA GLY A 320 -21.88 -34.93 -21.03
C GLY A 320 -21.29 -36.09 -21.83
N SER A 321 -20.92 -37.14 -21.15
CA SER A 321 -20.55 -38.43 -21.72
C SER A 321 -21.54 -38.85 -22.83
N SER A 322 -21.02 -39.11 -24.03
CA SER A 322 -21.65 -39.99 -24.99
C SER A 322 -20.59 -40.83 -25.66
N SER A 323 -20.61 -42.10 -25.33
CA SER A 323 -19.89 -43.18 -25.99
C SER A 323 -20.45 -43.46 -27.39
N ASN A 324 -19.54 -43.76 -28.31
CA ASN A 324 -19.69 -44.54 -29.55
C ASN A 324 -20.63 -44.01 -30.67
N ALA A 325 -20.01 -43.55 -31.77
CA ALA A 325 -20.26 -44.15 -33.12
C ALA A 325 -19.37 -43.51 -34.20
N MET A 326 -18.58 -44.35 -34.83
CA MET A 326 -18.14 -44.45 -36.25
C MET A 326 -18.19 -43.21 -37.18
N ILE A 327 -16.98 -42.85 -37.68
CA ILE A 327 -16.55 -42.70 -39.10
C ILE A 327 -17.49 -41.94 -40.06
N THR A 328 -17.07 -40.79 -40.56
CA THR A 328 -16.65 -40.49 -41.92
C THR A 328 -16.38 -39.01 -42.16
N ASN A 329 -15.32 -38.78 -42.89
CA ASN A 329 -14.82 -37.55 -43.62
C ASN A 329 -15.79 -36.38 -43.80
N SER A 330 -15.37 -35.16 -43.46
CA SER A 330 -14.98 -34.14 -44.47
C SER A 330 -14.63 -32.79 -43.85
N LYS A 331 -13.51 -32.28 -44.33
CA LYS A 331 -13.09 -30.85 -44.47
C LYS A 331 -12.87 -29.96 -43.25
N ALA A 332 -11.58 -29.73 -43.10
CA ALA A 332 -10.93 -28.56 -42.53
C ALA A 332 -11.71 -27.25 -42.80
N THR A 333 -11.99 -26.53 -41.74
CA THR A 333 -11.84 -25.05 -41.58
C THR A 333 -12.42 -24.64 -40.25
N ASN A 334 -11.68 -23.87 -39.48
CA ASN A 334 -11.98 -23.22 -38.19
C ASN A 334 -11.42 -23.92 -36.94
N LEU A 335 -10.11 -23.94 -36.85
CA LEU A 335 -9.34 -24.14 -35.62
C LEU A 335 -8.37 -22.97 -35.41
N SER A 336 -8.92 -21.78 -35.12
CA SER A 336 -8.07 -20.64 -34.75
C SER A 336 -8.57 -19.82 -33.55
N ASN A 337 -9.73 -20.14 -32.96
CA ASN A 337 -10.30 -19.30 -31.91
C ASN A 337 -10.37 -19.93 -30.50
N THR A 338 -9.86 -21.15 -30.29
CA THR A 338 -9.95 -21.83 -28.99
C THR A 338 -8.63 -21.89 -28.21
N ARG A 339 -7.52 -21.44 -28.79
CA ARG A 339 -6.22 -21.41 -28.10
C ARG A 339 -5.91 -20.13 -27.35
N GLU A 340 -6.64 -19.03 -27.59
CA GLU A 340 -6.40 -17.77 -26.89
C GLU A 340 -6.99 -17.68 -25.48
N ALA A 341 -7.90 -18.58 -25.09
CA ALA A 341 -8.57 -18.50 -23.78
C ALA A 341 -7.84 -19.23 -22.63
N THR A 342 -6.92 -20.15 -22.95
CA THR A 342 -6.22 -20.94 -21.92
C THR A 342 -4.85 -20.40 -21.53
N ASP A 343 -4.23 -19.56 -22.37
CA ASP A 343 -2.92 -18.95 -22.07
C ASP A 343 -2.99 -17.65 -21.25
N GLU A 344 -4.19 -17.09 -21.02
CA GLU A 344 -4.38 -15.86 -20.23
C GLU A 344 -4.37 -16.08 -18.70
N PHE A 345 -4.36 -17.33 -18.22
CA PHE A 345 -4.40 -17.65 -16.80
C PHE A 345 -3.05 -18.04 -16.15
N GLN A 346 -1.94 -17.99 -16.89
CA GLN A 346 -0.64 -18.44 -16.37
C GLN A 346 0.34 -17.33 -16.01
N TYR A 347 -0.07 -16.04 -15.99
CA TYR A 347 0.83 -14.96 -15.57
C TYR A 347 0.16 -13.96 -14.65
#